data_fddf0e401157766af69adb9accfa647d
#
_entry.id   fddf0e401157766af69adb9accfa647d
#
_cell.length_a   1.000
_cell.length_b   1.000
_cell.length_c   1.000
_cell.angle_alpha   90.00
_cell.angle_beta   90.00
_cell.angle_gamma   90.00
#
_symmetry.space_group_name_H-M   'P 1'
#
loop_
_entity.id
_entity.type
_entity.pdbx_description
1 polymer ?
#
loop_
_entity_poly.entity_id
_entity_poly.type
_entity_poly.pdbx_seq_one_letter_code
_entity_poly.pdbx_strand_id
1 'polypeptide(L)'
;MSTLHFEWDDRKAAANAKKHGVEFEEAKSVFVDERAKLIDDPDHSEAEDRFVLLGLSSAIRLLLVCHCNRGEGNVIRIISARKATAKESRNYP
;
A
#
# COMPACT_ATOMS: atom_id res chain seq x y z
N MET A 1 8.36 14.79 -16.26
CA MET A 1 8.38 13.98 -15.04
C MET A 1 6.97 13.78 -14.53
N SER A 2 6.56 12.54 -14.40
CA SER A 2 5.24 12.27 -13.92
C SER A 2 5.20 12.41 -12.39
N THR A 3 4.12 12.97 -11.89
CA THR A 3 3.91 13.14 -10.46
C THR A 3 2.79 12.23 -10.03
N LEU A 4 3.06 11.39 -9.04
CA LEU A 4 2.02 10.56 -8.48
C LEU A 4 1.20 11.36 -7.50
N HIS A 5 -0.10 11.19 -7.58
CA HIS A 5 -1.04 11.75 -6.64
C HIS A 5 -1.67 10.63 -5.84
N PHE A 6 -1.91 10.88 -4.57
CA PHE A 6 -2.51 9.88 -3.72
C PHE A 6 -3.87 10.36 -3.23
N GLU A 7 -4.79 9.43 -3.12
CA GLU A 7 -6.09 9.73 -2.55
C GLU A 7 -6.55 8.55 -1.68
N TRP A 8 -7.46 8.82 -0.78
CA TRP A 8 -8.08 7.78 0.04
C TRP A 8 -9.32 8.33 0.71
N ASP A 9 -10.11 7.41 1.23
CA ASP A 9 -11.28 7.73 2.02
C ASP A 9 -10.85 7.95 3.47
N ASP A 10 -11.17 9.11 4.04
CA ASP A 10 -10.72 9.45 5.38
C ASP A 10 -11.23 8.50 6.45
N ARG A 11 -12.45 7.97 6.29
CA ARG A 11 -12.99 7.03 7.24
C ARG A 11 -12.24 5.71 7.20
N LYS A 12 -11.88 5.27 6.01
CA LYS A 12 -11.08 4.05 5.86
C LYS A 12 -9.68 4.24 6.42
N ALA A 13 -9.12 5.42 6.24
CA ALA A 13 -7.80 5.73 6.77
C ALA A 13 -7.81 5.65 8.30
N ALA A 14 -8.84 6.23 8.94
CA ALA A 14 -8.94 6.20 10.38
C ALA A 14 -9.15 4.77 10.90
N ALA A 15 -10.02 4.02 10.23
CA ALA A 15 -10.27 2.63 10.62
C ALA A 15 -9.02 1.77 10.45
N ASN A 16 -8.27 2.02 9.38
CA ASN A 16 -7.03 1.27 9.11
C ASN A 16 -5.98 1.55 10.18
N ALA A 17 -5.82 2.82 10.56
CA ALA A 17 -4.86 3.19 11.60
C ALA A 17 -5.21 2.52 12.93
N LYS A 18 -6.50 2.47 13.24
CA LYS A 18 -6.95 1.84 14.47
C LYS A 18 -6.75 0.34 14.45
N LYS A 19 -7.05 -0.29 13.31
CA LYS A 19 -6.98 -1.75 13.21
C LYS A 19 -5.55 -2.26 13.06
N HIS A 20 -4.75 -1.58 12.26
CA HIS A 20 -3.42 -2.08 11.89
C HIS A 20 -2.27 -1.25 12.43
N GLY A 21 -2.55 -0.08 13.01
CA GLY A 21 -1.48 0.79 13.48
C GLY A 21 -0.68 1.42 12.37
N VAL A 22 -1.23 1.52 11.18
CA VAL A 22 -0.56 2.09 10.02
C VAL A 22 -1.41 3.19 9.44
N GLU A 23 -0.83 4.38 9.32
CA GLU A 23 -1.52 5.50 8.70
C GLU A 23 -1.25 5.51 7.20
N PHE A 24 -2.22 6.00 6.45
CA PHE A 24 -2.05 6.05 4.99
C PHE A 24 -0.95 7.02 4.56
N GLU A 25 -0.66 8.03 5.39
CA GLU A 25 0.48 8.90 5.11
C GLU A 25 1.80 8.12 5.14
N GLU A 26 1.93 7.19 6.07
CA GLU A 26 3.10 6.32 6.10
C GLU A 26 3.07 5.38 4.90
N ALA A 27 1.90 4.87 4.54
CA ALA A 27 1.78 3.97 3.41
C ALA A 27 2.24 4.60 2.10
N LYS A 28 2.04 5.91 1.94
CA LYS A 28 2.52 6.62 0.76
C LYS A 28 4.02 6.45 0.56
N SER A 29 4.76 6.44 1.65
CA SER A 29 6.22 6.39 1.57
C SER A 29 6.73 5.09 0.98
N VAL A 30 5.91 4.04 0.99
CA VAL A 30 6.30 2.75 0.40
C VAL A 30 6.48 2.89 -1.11
N PHE A 31 5.77 3.82 -1.72
CA PHE A 31 5.82 4.00 -3.17
C PHE A 31 7.12 4.65 -3.67
N VAL A 32 7.95 5.17 -2.76
CA VAL A 32 9.26 5.67 -3.15
C VAL A 32 10.39 4.72 -2.77
N ASP A 33 10.06 3.56 -2.22
CA ASP A 33 11.04 2.54 -1.94
C ASP A 33 11.40 1.83 -3.25
N GLU A 34 12.64 1.96 -3.68
CA GLU A 34 13.09 1.40 -4.96
C GLU A 34 13.09 -0.12 -4.97
N ARG A 35 13.05 -0.75 -3.81
CA ARG A 35 13.01 -2.21 -3.70
C ARG A 35 11.59 -2.74 -3.50
N ALA A 36 10.60 -1.85 -3.46
CA ALA A 36 9.23 -2.28 -3.29
C ALA A 36 8.82 -3.20 -4.42
N LYS A 37 8.04 -4.20 -4.09
CA LYS A 37 7.66 -5.25 -5.02
C LYS A 37 6.15 -5.42 -5.04
N LEU A 38 5.59 -5.48 -6.24
CA LEU A 38 4.18 -5.81 -6.39
C LEU A 38 4.01 -7.31 -6.18
N ILE A 39 3.05 -7.67 -5.36
CA ILE A 39 2.75 -9.07 -5.10
C ILE A 39 1.26 -9.30 -5.32
N ASP A 40 0.88 -10.56 -5.40
CA ASP A 40 -0.53 -10.90 -5.52
C ASP A 40 -1.23 -10.54 -4.23
N ASP A 41 -2.48 -10.06 -4.37
CA ASP A 41 -3.28 -9.72 -3.21
C ASP A 41 -3.62 -11.01 -2.45
N PRO A 42 -3.11 -11.17 -1.21
CA PRO A 42 -3.37 -12.39 -0.46
C PRO A 42 -4.84 -12.52 -0.05
N ASP A 43 -5.55 -11.42 0.00
CA ASP A 43 -6.97 -11.43 0.35
C ASP A 43 -7.85 -11.55 -0.87
N HIS A 44 -7.23 -11.50 -2.03
CA HIS A 44 -7.86 -11.81 -3.30
C HIS A 44 -9.22 -11.17 -3.55
N SER A 45 -9.22 -10.16 -4.38
CA SER A 45 -10.47 -9.56 -4.82
C SER A 45 -10.59 -9.76 -6.31
N GLU A 46 -11.68 -10.41 -6.73
CA GLU A 46 -11.91 -10.68 -8.14
C GLU A 46 -12.54 -9.51 -8.87
N ALA A 47 -13.14 -8.60 -8.12
CA ALA A 47 -13.99 -7.61 -8.74
C ALA A 47 -13.28 -6.35 -9.20
N GLU A 48 -12.05 -6.13 -8.78
CA GLU A 48 -11.37 -4.87 -9.05
C GLU A 48 -9.89 -5.07 -9.30
N ASP A 49 -9.32 -4.15 -10.05
CA ASP A 49 -7.89 -4.15 -10.31
C ASP A 49 -7.14 -3.61 -9.10
N ARG A 50 -6.96 -4.47 -8.13
CA ARG A 50 -6.22 -4.12 -6.92
C ARG A 50 -4.82 -4.70 -6.98
N PHE A 51 -3.90 -3.92 -6.44
CA PHE A 51 -2.50 -4.31 -6.38
C PHE A 51 -2.04 -4.22 -4.94
N VAL A 52 -1.09 -5.06 -4.57
CA VAL A 52 -0.47 -5.00 -3.25
C VAL A 52 1.01 -4.73 -3.44
N LEU A 53 1.49 -3.67 -2.80
CA LEU A 53 2.89 -3.30 -2.85
C LEU A 53 3.53 -3.64 -1.52
N LEU A 54 4.56 -4.47 -1.57
CA LEU A 54 5.36 -4.81 -0.39
C LEU A 54 6.59 -3.92 -0.40
N GLY A 55 6.75 -3.11 0.62
CA GLY A 55 7.90 -2.23 0.65
C GLY A 55 8.16 -1.64 2.02
N LEU A 56 9.28 -0.96 2.12
CA LEU A 56 9.74 -0.34 3.36
C LEU A 56 9.20 1.08 3.45
N SER A 57 8.60 1.40 4.59
CA SER A 57 8.05 2.72 4.82
C SER A 57 9.10 3.67 5.39
N SER A 58 8.73 4.96 5.47
CA SER A 58 9.57 5.98 6.08
C SER A 58 9.83 5.71 7.57
N ALA A 59 8.98 4.92 8.20
CA ALA A 59 9.18 4.51 9.60
C ALA A 59 9.97 3.22 9.72
N ILE A 60 10.58 2.77 8.61
CA ILE A 60 11.41 1.57 8.55
C ILE A 60 10.62 0.34 8.96
N ARG A 61 9.42 0.23 8.42
CA ARG A 61 8.57 -0.94 8.61
C ARG A 61 8.21 -1.51 7.25
N LEU A 62 8.23 -2.84 7.12
CA LEU A 62 7.75 -3.47 5.90
C LEU A 62 6.23 -3.51 5.93
N LEU A 63 5.63 -2.91 4.93
CA LEU A 63 4.18 -2.80 4.84
C LEU A 63 3.67 -3.45 3.57
N LEU A 64 2.43 -3.92 3.66
CA LEU A 64 1.65 -4.30 2.49
C LEU A 64 0.63 -3.21 2.27
N VAL A 65 0.68 -2.58 1.10
CA VAL A 65 -0.21 -1.48 0.78
C VAL A 65 -1.10 -1.90 -0.38
N CYS A 66 -2.38 -2.12 -0.06
CA CYS A 66 -3.37 -2.44 -1.07
C CYS A 66 -3.86 -1.15 -1.70
N HIS A 67 -3.81 -1.09 -3.01
CA HIS A 67 -4.16 0.14 -3.74
C HIS A 67 -4.69 -0.19 -5.11
N CYS A 68 -5.26 0.80 -5.75
CA CYS A 68 -5.62 0.71 -7.16
C CYS A 68 -5.19 2.00 -7.86
N ASN A 69 -5.03 1.90 -9.17
CA ASN A 69 -4.69 3.04 -9.99
C ASN A 69 -5.97 3.67 -10.52
N ARG A 70 -6.02 4.99 -10.49
CA ARG A 70 -7.18 5.73 -10.98
C ARG A 70 -6.74 6.76 -12.01
N GLY A 71 -7.74 7.26 -12.76
CA GLY A 71 -7.46 8.20 -13.81
C GLY A 71 -6.62 7.53 -14.89
N GLU A 72 -5.57 8.19 -15.28
CA GLU A 72 -4.67 7.66 -16.31
C GLU A 72 -3.42 7.01 -15.72
N GLY A 73 -3.57 6.49 -14.50
CA GLY A 73 -2.48 5.77 -13.87
C GLY A 73 -1.56 6.63 -13.01
N ASN A 74 -1.86 7.93 -12.92
CA ASN A 74 -1.06 8.82 -12.10
C ASN A 74 -1.67 9.10 -10.73
N VAL A 75 -2.83 8.51 -10.45
CA VAL A 75 -3.49 8.62 -9.16
C VAL A 75 -3.51 7.26 -8.50
N ILE A 76 -2.96 7.18 -7.31
CA ILE A 76 -2.95 5.96 -6.52
C ILE A 76 -3.99 6.11 -5.41
N ARG A 77 -4.98 5.23 -5.42
CA ARG A 77 -5.97 5.20 -4.34
C ARG A 77 -5.57 4.13 -3.36
N ILE A 78 -5.22 4.55 -2.14
CA ILE A 78 -4.85 3.61 -1.08
C ILE A 78 -6.12 3.06 -0.45
N ILE A 79 -6.17 1.73 -0.32
CA ILE A 79 -7.34 1.03 0.19
C ILE A 79 -7.08 0.51 1.59
N SER A 80 -5.92 -0.06 1.82
CA SER A 80 -5.54 -0.54 3.15
C SER A 80 -4.03 -0.66 3.24
N ALA A 81 -3.52 -0.68 4.47
CA ALA A 81 -2.10 -0.85 4.70
C ALA A 81 -1.91 -1.56 6.03
N ARG A 82 -1.03 -2.54 6.06
CA ARG A 82 -0.73 -3.28 7.28
C ARG A 82 0.73 -3.73 7.26
N LYS A 83 1.22 -4.13 8.42
CA LYS A 83 2.58 -4.66 8.49
C LYS A 83 2.64 -6.03 7.83
N ALA A 84 3.73 -6.30 7.15
CA ALA A 84 3.95 -7.61 6.55
C ALA A 84 4.22 -8.64 7.65
N THR A 85 3.72 -9.86 7.43
CA THR A 85 4.05 -10.96 8.34
C THR A 85 5.47 -11.41 8.06
N ALA A 86 6.02 -12.25 8.95
CA ALA A 86 7.36 -12.79 8.74
C ALA A 86 7.46 -13.53 7.42
N LYS A 87 6.43 -14.29 7.08
CA LYS A 87 6.41 -15.03 5.83
C LYS A 87 6.38 -14.10 4.63
N GLU A 88 5.55 -13.07 4.69
CA GLU A 88 5.45 -12.09 3.62
C GLU A 88 6.75 -11.30 3.45
N SER A 89 7.42 -11.01 4.56
CA SER A 89 8.68 -10.27 4.54
C SER A 89 9.76 -10.95 3.72
N ARG A 90 9.68 -12.26 3.59
CA ARG A 90 10.68 -13.02 2.82
C ARG A 90 10.63 -12.69 1.34
N ASN A 91 9.53 -12.11 0.86
CA ASN A 91 9.42 -11.71 -0.54
C ASN A 91 10.06 -10.36 -0.82
N TYR A 92 10.46 -9.65 0.21
CA TYR A 92 11.11 -8.35 0.03
C TYR A 92 12.58 -8.57 -0.32
N PRO A 93 13.05 -7.98 -1.43
CA PRO A 93 14.44 -8.20 -1.91
C PRO A 93 15.53 -7.63 -1.03
#